data_821f38caaa8ac2b44606d6cebed44325
#
_entry.id   821f38caaa8ac2b44606d6cebed44325
#
_cell.length_a   1.000
_cell.length_b   1.000
_cell.length_c   1.000
_cell.angle_alpha   90.00
_cell.angle_beta   90.00
_cell.angle_gamma   90.00
#
_symmetry.space_group_name_H-M   'P 1'
#
loop_
_entity.id
_entity.type
_entity.pdbx_description
1 polymer ?
#
loop_
_entity_poly.entity_id
_entity_poly.type
_entity_poly.pdbx_seq_one_letter_code
_entity_poly.pdbx_strand_id
1 'polypeptide(L)'
;MNILLVLIGILLFEILIISHEWGHFITAKTFGVKVNEFALGMGPKIFSVQKGETNFSIRILPFGGFCAMEGEDETSSNPRAFNNIKPWKRIIVLAAGATMNIIVGFIFTLIVIAQNNSFVSTTISGFAENSVSQTCGLQAGDEIIKVNGTHVFTPKDINFAILTSDKNSFDFKVRRNGEKTEVKNIEFEKLEKEDGTKALKVDFKLGKTQKNFLTVIKEAFLDMVSTVQITFLSFLGMITGKFSLKELTGPVGMVSMIGSATSKGLEVSLLAAINNML
;
A
#
# COMPACT_ATOMS: atom_id res chain seq x y z
N MET A 1 7.83 -7.72 23.90
CA MET A 1 7.97 -7.58 22.43
C MET A 1 8.90 -8.67 21.93
N ASN A 2 8.49 -9.49 20.98
CA ASN A 2 9.30 -10.63 20.53
C ASN A 2 10.46 -10.10 19.65
N ILE A 3 11.71 -10.33 20.09
CA ILE A 3 12.93 -9.87 19.39
C ILE A 3 12.94 -10.31 17.94
N LEU A 4 12.46 -11.54 17.66
CA LEU A 4 12.38 -12.07 16.29
C LEU A 4 11.52 -11.18 15.38
N LEU A 5 10.39 -10.67 15.87
CA LEU A 5 9.48 -9.81 15.10
C LEU A 5 10.10 -8.44 14.82
N VAL A 6 10.85 -7.90 15.77
CA VAL A 6 11.62 -6.67 15.56
C VAL A 6 12.65 -6.85 14.45
N LEU A 7 13.39 -7.97 14.49
CA LEU A 7 14.39 -8.28 13.47
C LEU A 7 13.76 -8.47 12.08
N ILE A 8 12.60 -9.13 12.00
CA ILE A 8 11.85 -9.27 10.75
C ILE A 8 11.39 -7.91 10.23
N GLY A 9 10.86 -7.04 11.11
CA GLY A 9 10.45 -5.69 10.73
C GLY A 9 11.61 -4.86 10.18
N ILE A 10 12.78 -4.92 10.83
CA ILE A 10 14.00 -4.26 10.37
C ILE A 10 14.41 -4.82 8.99
N LEU A 11 14.42 -6.13 8.82
CA LEU A 11 14.79 -6.77 7.56
C LEU A 11 13.86 -6.36 6.41
N LEU A 12 12.55 -6.31 6.65
CA LEU A 12 11.57 -5.88 5.65
C LEU A 12 11.77 -4.41 5.28
N PHE A 13 12.01 -3.56 6.26
CA PHE A 13 12.29 -2.15 6.02
C PHE A 13 13.58 -1.96 5.21
N GLU A 14 14.62 -2.74 5.51
CA GLU A 14 15.88 -2.71 4.75
C GLU A 14 15.69 -3.19 3.30
N ILE A 15 14.87 -4.21 3.07
CA ILE A 15 14.52 -4.66 1.71
C ILE A 15 13.88 -3.53 0.91
N LEU A 16 12.99 -2.74 1.50
CA LEU A 16 12.35 -1.60 0.83
C LEU A 16 13.38 -0.51 0.48
N ILE A 17 14.29 -0.19 1.40
CA ILE A 17 15.33 0.79 1.14
C ILE A 17 16.28 0.29 0.04
N ILE A 18 16.77 -0.93 0.14
CA ILE A 18 17.65 -1.52 -0.87
C ILE A 18 16.96 -1.54 -2.24
N SER A 19 15.69 -1.89 -2.32
CA SER A 19 14.96 -1.89 -3.58
C SER A 19 14.82 -0.49 -4.17
N HIS A 20 14.61 0.52 -3.33
CA HIS A 20 14.59 1.93 -3.73
C HIS A 20 15.93 2.35 -4.34
N GLU A 21 17.02 2.14 -3.61
CA GLU A 21 18.37 2.47 -4.08
C GLU A 21 18.75 1.69 -5.33
N TRP A 22 18.30 0.44 -5.43
CA TRP A 22 18.51 -0.40 -6.61
C TRP A 22 17.82 0.16 -7.85
N GLY A 23 16.65 0.79 -7.68
CA GLY A 23 15.96 1.52 -8.75
C GLY A 23 16.80 2.67 -9.30
N HIS A 24 17.37 3.49 -8.44
CA HIS A 24 18.30 4.55 -8.81
C HIS A 24 19.54 3.99 -9.51
N PHE A 25 20.14 2.96 -8.95
CA PHE A 25 21.33 2.32 -9.49
C PHE A 25 21.13 1.80 -10.92
N ILE A 26 20.08 1.00 -11.16
CA ILE A 26 19.81 0.41 -12.49
C ILE A 26 19.59 1.52 -13.52
N THR A 27 18.76 2.50 -13.21
CA THR A 27 18.41 3.56 -14.16
C THR A 27 19.58 4.51 -14.42
N ALA A 28 20.37 4.86 -13.39
CA ALA A 28 21.59 5.62 -13.53
C ALA A 28 22.58 4.92 -14.47
N LYS A 29 22.83 3.65 -14.25
CA LYS A 29 23.73 2.83 -15.11
C LYS A 29 23.21 2.72 -16.53
N THR A 30 21.90 2.53 -16.72
CA THR A 30 21.25 2.44 -18.04
C THR A 30 21.40 3.75 -18.83
N PHE A 31 21.35 4.89 -18.16
CA PHE A 31 21.55 6.20 -18.79
C PHE A 31 23.01 6.65 -18.87
N GLY A 32 23.95 5.78 -18.47
CA GLY A 32 25.38 6.02 -18.55
C GLY A 32 25.92 6.93 -17.45
N VAL A 33 25.16 7.18 -16.38
CA VAL A 33 25.62 7.92 -15.21
C VAL A 33 26.65 7.09 -14.46
N LYS A 34 27.74 7.73 -14.05
CA LYS A 34 28.77 7.10 -13.22
C LYS A 34 28.25 6.98 -11.79
N VAL A 35 28.11 5.76 -11.29
CA VAL A 35 27.80 5.46 -9.89
C VAL A 35 29.08 5.15 -9.16
N ASN A 36 29.40 5.98 -8.18
CA ASN A 36 30.64 5.88 -7.40
C ASN A 36 30.54 4.79 -6.33
N GLU A 37 29.41 4.73 -5.62
CA GLU A 37 29.18 3.78 -4.55
C GLU A 37 27.72 3.34 -4.49
N PHE A 38 27.51 2.05 -4.23
CA PHE A 38 26.22 1.48 -3.83
C PHE A 38 26.42 0.84 -2.45
N ALA A 39 25.77 1.41 -1.45
CA ALA A 39 25.98 1.02 -0.05
C ALA A 39 24.71 0.44 0.57
N LEU A 40 24.89 -0.68 1.28
CA LEU A 40 23.89 -1.26 2.17
C LEU A 40 24.20 -0.82 3.60
N GLY A 41 23.23 -0.18 4.26
CA GLY A 41 23.38 0.37 5.60
C GLY A 41 24.09 1.73 5.64
N MET A 42 24.31 2.23 6.83
CA MET A 42 24.94 3.51 7.11
C MET A 42 26.16 3.38 8.03
N GLY A 43 26.96 4.45 8.14
CA GLY A 43 28.14 4.52 9.01
C GLY A 43 29.41 3.98 8.36
N PRO A 44 30.40 3.55 9.17
CA PRO A 44 31.67 3.03 8.68
C PRO A 44 31.51 1.76 7.84
N LYS A 45 32.38 1.60 6.82
CA LYS A 45 32.40 0.41 5.96
C LYS A 45 32.94 -0.80 6.73
N ILE A 46 32.19 -1.90 6.71
CA ILE A 46 32.64 -3.21 7.20
C ILE A 46 33.36 -3.97 6.07
N PHE A 47 32.71 -3.94 4.89
CA PHE A 47 33.17 -4.67 3.73
C PHE A 47 32.93 -3.85 2.47
N SER A 48 33.83 -3.92 1.49
CA SER A 48 33.62 -3.30 0.19
C SER A 48 34.33 -4.05 -0.93
N VAL A 49 33.70 -4.06 -2.10
CA VAL A 49 34.23 -4.67 -3.33
C VAL A 49 34.07 -3.69 -4.47
N GLN A 50 35.16 -3.40 -5.14
CA GLN A 50 35.16 -2.62 -6.38
C GLN A 50 34.74 -3.50 -7.55
N LYS A 51 33.63 -3.18 -8.23
CA LYS A 51 33.22 -3.86 -9.45
C LYS A 51 33.08 -2.85 -10.59
N GLY A 52 34.08 -2.85 -11.47
CA GLY A 52 34.18 -1.81 -12.48
C GLY A 52 34.43 -0.43 -11.84
N GLU A 53 33.56 0.53 -12.16
CA GLU A 53 33.65 1.90 -11.62
C GLU A 53 32.87 2.11 -10.31
N THR A 54 32.09 1.13 -9.88
CA THR A 54 31.22 1.23 -8.70
C THR A 54 31.79 0.44 -7.53
N ASN A 55 31.86 1.07 -6.37
CA ASN A 55 32.22 0.42 -5.11
C ASN A 55 30.95 -0.08 -4.40
N PHE A 56 30.80 -1.39 -4.25
CA PHE A 56 29.72 -1.99 -3.47
C PHE A 56 30.17 -2.17 -2.03
N SER A 57 29.44 -1.61 -1.08
CA SER A 57 29.83 -1.63 0.32
C SER A 57 28.70 -2.08 1.25
N ILE A 58 29.10 -2.72 2.36
CA ILE A 58 28.23 -3.03 3.51
C ILE A 58 28.74 -2.23 4.68
N ARG A 59 27.82 -1.55 5.38
CA ARG A 59 28.14 -0.66 6.49
C ARG A 59 27.60 -1.18 7.82
N ILE A 60 28.12 -0.65 8.92
CA ILE A 60 27.93 -1.21 10.27
C ILE A 60 26.47 -1.12 10.76
N LEU A 61 25.76 -0.06 10.40
CA LEU A 61 24.36 0.11 10.81
C LEU A 61 23.47 -0.51 9.74
N PRO A 62 22.70 -1.55 10.08
CA PRO A 62 21.82 -2.23 9.13
C PRO A 62 20.51 -1.43 8.92
N PHE A 63 20.63 -0.13 8.74
CA PHE A 63 19.53 0.77 8.46
C PHE A 63 19.92 1.72 7.35
N GLY A 64 19.08 1.79 6.32
CA GLY A 64 19.34 2.67 5.21
C GLY A 64 20.26 2.09 4.15
N GLY A 65 20.54 2.89 3.17
CA GLY A 65 21.42 2.62 2.06
C GLY A 65 21.56 3.87 1.23
N PHE A 66 22.39 3.85 0.22
CA PHE A 66 22.47 4.93 -0.75
C PHE A 66 23.13 4.49 -2.06
N CYS A 67 22.77 5.20 -3.12
CA CYS A 67 23.37 5.08 -4.43
C CYS A 67 24.02 6.42 -4.77
N ALA A 68 25.33 6.56 -4.47
CA ALA A 68 26.07 7.79 -4.73
C ALA A 68 26.43 7.92 -6.22
N MET A 69 25.81 8.89 -6.88
CA MET A 69 26.07 9.21 -8.28
C MET A 69 27.06 10.35 -8.40
N GLU A 70 27.91 10.29 -9.40
CA GLU A 70 28.84 11.39 -9.72
C GLU A 70 28.03 12.67 -10.05
N GLY A 71 28.36 13.78 -9.40
CA GLY A 71 27.71 15.06 -9.65
C GLY A 71 26.26 15.15 -9.17
N GLU A 72 25.88 14.38 -8.15
CA GLU A 72 24.56 14.47 -7.52
C GLU A 72 24.50 15.65 -6.52
N ASP A 73 25.44 15.66 -5.57
CA ASP A 73 25.49 16.70 -4.51
C ASP A 73 26.39 17.89 -4.88
N GLU A 74 27.36 17.67 -5.77
CA GLU A 74 28.32 18.67 -6.18
C GLU A 74 28.41 18.78 -7.70
N THR A 75 28.85 19.95 -8.20
CA THR A 75 29.11 20.12 -9.64
C THR A 75 30.31 19.28 -10.05
N SER A 76 30.17 18.49 -11.10
CA SER A 76 31.24 17.69 -11.67
C SER A 76 31.47 18.02 -13.14
N SER A 77 32.73 18.09 -13.56
CA SER A 77 33.08 18.24 -14.98
C SER A 77 33.00 16.92 -15.77
N ASN A 78 32.70 15.82 -15.11
CA ASN A 78 32.57 14.52 -15.77
C ASN A 78 31.35 14.51 -16.69
N PRO A 79 31.50 14.19 -17.99
CA PRO A 79 30.36 14.12 -18.91
C PRO A 79 29.28 13.10 -18.50
N ARG A 80 29.67 12.12 -17.67
CA ARG A 80 28.77 11.08 -17.12
C ARG A 80 28.23 11.41 -15.73
N ALA A 81 28.39 12.67 -15.30
CA ALA A 81 27.81 13.11 -14.03
C ALA A 81 26.29 13.27 -14.14
N PHE A 82 25.58 13.01 -13.03
CA PHE A 82 24.14 13.12 -12.94
C PHE A 82 23.62 14.53 -13.33
N ASN A 83 24.34 15.59 -12.93
CA ASN A 83 24.00 16.96 -13.27
C ASN A 83 24.24 17.32 -14.75
N ASN A 84 25.04 16.52 -15.49
CA ASN A 84 25.37 16.77 -16.90
C ASN A 84 24.52 15.99 -17.90
N ILE A 85 23.70 15.01 -17.44
CA ILE A 85 22.77 14.31 -18.32
C ILE A 85 21.52 15.15 -18.60
N LYS A 86 20.78 14.78 -19.66
CA LYS A 86 19.54 15.48 -20.06
C LYS A 86 18.50 15.49 -18.92
N PRO A 87 17.77 16.61 -18.70
CA PRO A 87 16.83 16.74 -17.56
C PRO A 87 15.80 15.62 -17.45
N TRP A 88 15.23 15.16 -18.56
CA TRP A 88 14.25 14.05 -18.53
C TRP A 88 14.85 12.74 -18.00
N LYS A 89 16.14 12.47 -18.29
CA LYS A 89 16.84 11.30 -17.73
C LYS A 89 16.99 11.42 -16.21
N ARG A 90 17.31 12.64 -15.72
CA ARG A 90 17.37 12.89 -14.27
C ARG A 90 16.05 12.63 -13.58
N ILE A 91 14.94 13.08 -14.17
CA ILE A 91 13.58 12.83 -13.65
C ILE A 91 13.31 11.32 -13.55
N ILE A 92 13.66 10.53 -14.58
CA ILE A 92 13.45 9.08 -14.56
C ILE A 92 14.32 8.42 -13.49
N VAL A 93 15.59 8.81 -13.37
CA VAL A 93 16.47 8.28 -12.30
C VAL A 93 15.89 8.60 -10.92
N LEU A 94 15.45 9.83 -10.67
CA LEU A 94 14.85 10.21 -9.39
C LEU A 94 13.53 9.45 -9.11
N ALA A 95 12.70 9.24 -10.12
CA ALA A 95 11.45 8.49 -9.97
C ALA A 95 11.66 6.97 -9.83
N ALA A 96 12.81 6.45 -10.23
CA ALA A 96 13.08 5.01 -10.30
C ALA A 96 13.07 4.34 -8.93
N GLY A 97 13.54 5.02 -7.88
CA GLY A 97 13.50 4.51 -6.51
C GLY A 97 12.07 4.21 -6.06
N ALA A 98 11.20 5.21 -6.15
CA ALA A 98 9.78 5.06 -5.81
C ALA A 98 9.08 4.01 -6.70
N THR A 99 9.41 3.98 -8.00
CA THR A 99 8.86 3.00 -8.93
C THR A 99 9.25 1.57 -8.54
N MET A 100 10.49 1.36 -8.11
CA MET A 100 10.96 0.05 -7.66
C MET A 100 10.21 -0.40 -6.40
N ASN A 101 9.96 0.51 -5.45
CA ASN A 101 9.15 0.19 -4.27
C ASN A 101 7.72 -0.21 -4.65
N ILE A 102 7.09 0.46 -5.61
CA ILE A 102 5.77 0.07 -6.12
C ILE A 102 5.81 -1.34 -6.74
N ILE A 103 6.86 -1.67 -7.51
CA ILE A 103 7.02 -3.01 -8.11
C ILE A 103 7.18 -4.07 -7.02
N VAL A 104 8.03 -3.82 -6.03
CA VAL A 104 8.26 -4.74 -4.91
C VAL A 104 6.97 -4.90 -4.09
N GLY A 105 6.26 -3.79 -3.81
CA GLY A 105 4.97 -3.81 -3.15
C GLY A 105 3.93 -4.65 -3.90
N PHE A 106 3.86 -4.49 -5.21
CA PHE A 106 2.97 -5.31 -6.04
C PHE A 106 3.31 -6.81 -5.98
N ILE A 107 4.62 -7.15 -5.99
CA ILE A 107 5.05 -8.56 -5.84
C ILE A 107 4.63 -9.12 -4.48
N PHE A 108 4.82 -8.38 -3.39
CA PHE A 108 4.36 -8.81 -2.07
C PHE A 108 2.85 -8.97 -2.02
N THR A 109 2.09 -8.02 -2.56
CA THR A 109 0.63 -8.11 -2.65
C THR A 109 0.19 -9.35 -3.44
N LEU A 110 0.86 -9.65 -4.56
CA LEU A 110 0.62 -10.88 -5.33
C LEU A 110 0.81 -12.14 -4.47
N ILE A 111 1.91 -12.22 -3.71
CA ILE A 111 2.21 -13.36 -2.83
C ILE A 111 1.11 -13.53 -1.78
N VAL A 112 0.69 -12.43 -1.14
CA VAL A 112 -0.37 -12.45 -0.12
C VAL A 112 -1.71 -12.89 -0.72
N ILE A 113 -2.12 -12.28 -1.83
CA ILE A 113 -3.39 -12.56 -2.49
C ILE A 113 -3.43 -13.98 -3.04
N ALA A 114 -2.29 -14.47 -3.55
CA ALA A 114 -2.17 -15.84 -4.05
C ALA A 114 -2.41 -16.94 -2.99
N GLN A 115 -2.35 -16.62 -1.70
CA GLN A 115 -2.64 -17.57 -0.62
C GLN A 115 -4.13 -17.71 -0.34
N ASN A 116 -4.96 -16.76 -0.76
CA ASN A 116 -6.40 -16.84 -0.57
C ASN A 116 -7.04 -17.84 -1.54
N ASN A 117 -8.05 -18.59 -1.08
CA ASN A 117 -8.77 -19.54 -1.91
C ASN A 117 -9.89 -18.88 -2.75
N SER A 118 -10.38 -17.72 -2.33
CA SER A 118 -11.40 -16.93 -3.02
C SER A 118 -11.25 -15.47 -2.64
N PHE A 119 -11.76 -14.56 -3.47
CA PHE A 119 -11.74 -13.13 -3.24
C PHE A 119 -13.14 -12.61 -2.99
N VAL A 120 -13.28 -11.66 -2.06
CA VAL A 120 -14.54 -10.94 -1.86
C VAL A 120 -14.64 -9.89 -2.96
N SER A 121 -15.71 -9.93 -3.76
CA SER A 121 -15.96 -8.98 -4.82
C SER A 121 -16.64 -7.71 -4.28
N THR A 122 -16.73 -6.68 -5.12
CA THR A 122 -17.52 -5.48 -4.83
C THR A 122 -19.00 -5.60 -5.25
N THR A 123 -19.41 -6.80 -5.67
CA THR A 123 -20.78 -7.10 -6.13
C THR A 123 -21.61 -7.58 -4.97
N ILE A 124 -22.81 -7.03 -4.82
CA ILE A 124 -23.79 -7.45 -3.81
C ILE A 124 -24.33 -8.83 -4.16
N SER A 125 -24.19 -9.80 -3.27
CA SER A 125 -24.71 -11.17 -3.44
C SER A 125 -26.04 -11.39 -2.75
N GLY A 126 -26.41 -10.54 -1.80
CA GLY A 126 -27.66 -10.66 -1.04
C GLY A 126 -27.74 -9.65 0.09
N PHE A 127 -28.83 -9.70 0.83
CA PHE A 127 -29.16 -8.78 1.90
C PHE A 127 -29.48 -9.53 3.20
N ALA A 128 -29.41 -8.83 4.32
CA ALA A 128 -29.98 -9.29 5.59
C ALA A 128 -31.50 -9.20 5.56
N GLU A 129 -32.16 -9.87 6.49
CA GLU A 129 -33.61 -9.71 6.68
C GLU A 129 -33.92 -8.26 7.06
N ASN A 130 -34.98 -7.67 6.44
CA ASN A 130 -35.36 -6.28 6.62
C ASN A 130 -34.28 -5.25 6.28
N SER A 131 -33.51 -5.51 5.24
CA SER A 131 -32.43 -4.63 4.79
C SER A 131 -32.94 -3.27 4.31
N VAL A 132 -32.41 -2.21 4.93
CA VAL A 132 -32.69 -0.82 4.55
C VAL A 132 -32.07 -0.52 3.17
N SER A 133 -30.87 -1.02 2.91
CA SER A 133 -30.20 -0.78 1.62
C SER A 133 -30.97 -1.40 0.45
N GLN A 134 -31.65 -2.53 0.65
CA GLN A 134 -32.53 -3.15 -0.34
C GLN A 134 -33.78 -2.31 -0.57
N THR A 135 -34.42 -1.83 0.50
CA THR A 135 -35.62 -0.99 0.37
C THR A 135 -35.33 0.36 -0.25
N CYS A 136 -34.12 0.90 -0.06
CA CYS A 136 -33.65 2.12 -0.73
C CYS A 136 -33.29 1.91 -2.21
N GLY A 137 -33.31 0.67 -2.70
CA GLY A 137 -33.16 0.37 -4.13
C GLY A 137 -31.87 -0.28 -4.57
N LEU A 138 -30.97 -0.71 -3.65
CA LEU A 138 -29.87 -1.63 -4.01
C LEU A 138 -30.43 -3.02 -4.34
N GLN A 139 -29.79 -3.71 -5.27
CA GLN A 139 -30.22 -5.03 -5.74
C GLN A 139 -29.06 -6.03 -5.71
N ALA A 140 -29.39 -7.31 -5.55
CA ALA A 140 -28.41 -8.36 -5.75
C ALA A 140 -27.91 -8.34 -7.22
N GLY A 141 -26.60 -8.44 -7.40
CA GLY A 141 -25.95 -8.27 -8.69
C GLY A 141 -25.39 -6.86 -8.95
N ASP A 142 -25.75 -5.86 -8.12
CA ASP A 142 -25.15 -4.52 -8.21
C ASP A 142 -23.65 -4.57 -7.88
N GLU A 143 -22.80 -4.08 -8.77
CA GLU A 143 -21.39 -3.85 -8.51
C GLU A 143 -21.18 -2.44 -7.96
N ILE A 144 -20.72 -2.34 -6.72
CA ILE A 144 -20.46 -1.05 -6.07
C ILE A 144 -19.23 -0.42 -6.69
N ILE A 145 -19.35 0.78 -7.27
CA ILE A 145 -18.26 1.52 -7.92
C ILE A 145 -17.88 2.81 -7.20
N LYS A 146 -18.77 3.38 -6.37
CA LYS A 146 -18.49 4.50 -5.46
C LYS A 146 -19.36 4.46 -4.23
N VAL A 147 -18.80 4.97 -3.12
CA VAL A 147 -19.54 5.25 -1.87
C VAL A 147 -19.19 6.68 -1.44
N ASN A 148 -20.20 7.55 -1.29
CA ASN A 148 -20.02 8.98 -0.97
C ASN A 148 -18.96 9.68 -1.83
N GLY A 149 -18.92 9.36 -3.14
CA GLY A 149 -17.93 9.91 -4.08
C GLY A 149 -16.58 9.19 -4.11
N THR A 150 -16.21 8.42 -3.08
CA THR A 150 -14.99 7.61 -3.03
C THR A 150 -15.09 6.43 -4.00
N HIS A 151 -14.12 6.24 -4.85
CA HIS A 151 -14.06 5.09 -5.75
C HIS A 151 -13.87 3.79 -4.97
N VAL A 152 -14.51 2.74 -5.45
CA VAL A 152 -14.43 1.39 -4.88
C VAL A 152 -13.71 0.49 -5.88
N PHE A 153 -12.52 0.04 -5.53
CA PHE A 153 -11.73 -0.95 -6.26
C PHE A 153 -11.82 -2.31 -5.59
N THR A 154 -11.85 -2.31 -4.25
CA THR A 154 -11.91 -3.50 -3.41
C THR A 154 -12.92 -3.29 -2.27
N PRO A 155 -13.32 -4.34 -1.55
CA PRO A 155 -14.16 -4.20 -0.34
C PRO A 155 -13.53 -3.32 0.76
N LYS A 156 -12.21 -3.16 0.77
CA LYS A 156 -11.51 -2.25 1.71
C LYS A 156 -11.96 -0.80 1.53
N ASP A 157 -12.18 -0.36 0.28
CA ASP A 157 -12.63 1.00 -0.02
C ASP A 157 -14.05 1.26 0.49
N ILE A 158 -14.93 0.25 0.42
CA ILE A 158 -16.29 0.34 0.98
C ILE A 158 -16.19 0.54 2.50
N ASN A 159 -15.41 -0.31 3.18
CA ASN A 159 -15.21 -0.21 4.62
C ASN A 159 -14.60 1.14 5.00
N PHE A 160 -13.58 1.58 4.28
CA PHE A 160 -12.93 2.87 4.51
C PHE A 160 -13.94 4.03 4.36
N ALA A 161 -14.69 4.08 3.27
CA ALA A 161 -15.66 5.14 3.01
C ALA A 161 -16.77 5.17 4.08
N ILE A 162 -17.22 4.01 4.57
CA ILE A 162 -18.24 3.90 5.62
C ILE A 162 -17.68 4.31 6.97
N LEU A 163 -16.52 3.79 7.38
CA LEU A 163 -15.93 4.02 8.70
C LEU A 163 -15.42 5.46 8.88
N THR A 164 -14.97 6.10 7.80
CA THR A 164 -14.43 7.47 7.84
C THR A 164 -15.49 8.54 7.60
N SER A 165 -16.76 8.16 7.37
CA SER A 165 -17.84 9.11 7.17
C SER A 165 -18.37 9.63 8.51
N ASP A 166 -18.49 10.96 8.62
CA ASP A 166 -19.17 11.61 9.74
C ASP A 166 -20.70 11.50 9.65
N LYS A 167 -21.19 11.13 8.47
CA LYS A 167 -22.63 10.95 8.18
C LYS A 167 -23.02 9.48 8.33
N ASN A 168 -24.26 9.23 8.69
CA ASN A 168 -24.84 7.88 8.72
C ASN A 168 -25.56 7.53 7.41
N SER A 169 -25.74 8.53 6.55
CA SER A 169 -26.37 8.42 5.24
C SER A 169 -25.31 8.30 4.16
N PHE A 170 -25.49 7.35 3.26
CA PHE A 170 -24.54 6.97 2.23
C PHE A 170 -25.19 6.96 0.86
N ASP A 171 -24.48 7.55 -0.09
CA ASP A 171 -24.81 7.51 -1.50
C ASP A 171 -23.97 6.47 -2.21
N PHE A 172 -24.60 5.49 -2.83
CA PHE A 172 -23.93 4.44 -3.59
C PHE A 172 -24.09 4.69 -5.08
N LYS A 173 -22.98 4.61 -5.81
CA LYS A 173 -23.03 4.48 -7.26
C LYS A 173 -22.68 3.06 -7.62
N VAL A 174 -23.60 2.38 -8.29
CA VAL A 174 -23.48 0.97 -8.65
C VAL A 174 -23.52 0.79 -10.17
N ARG A 175 -22.97 -0.33 -10.64
CA ARG A 175 -23.17 -0.80 -12.01
C ARG A 175 -24.21 -1.93 -11.97
N ARG A 176 -25.34 -1.70 -12.63
CA ARG A 176 -26.45 -2.64 -12.75
C ARG A 176 -26.68 -2.93 -14.22
N ASN A 177 -26.57 -4.19 -14.65
CA ASN A 177 -26.75 -4.59 -16.06
C ASN A 177 -25.93 -3.76 -17.06
N GLY A 178 -24.72 -3.32 -16.66
CA GLY A 178 -23.83 -2.49 -17.48
C GLY A 178 -24.04 -0.98 -17.33
N GLU A 179 -25.16 -0.54 -16.82
CA GLU A 179 -25.49 0.88 -16.61
C GLU A 179 -25.11 1.37 -15.20
N LYS A 180 -24.77 2.65 -15.10
CA LYS A 180 -24.43 3.30 -13.81
C LYS A 180 -25.70 3.86 -13.19
N THR A 181 -26.06 3.37 -12.01
CA THR A 181 -27.23 3.81 -11.23
C THR A 181 -26.75 4.40 -9.90
N GLU A 182 -27.42 5.45 -9.45
CA GLU A 182 -27.18 6.05 -8.13
C GLU A 182 -28.33 5.71 -7.19
N VAL A 183 -27.99 5.19 -6.00
CA VAL A 183 -28.92 4.96 -4.90
C VAL A 183 -28.46 5.83 -3.75
N LYS A 184 -29.33 6.73 -3.31
CA LYS A 184 -28.98 7.80 -2.36
C LYS A 184 -29.64 7.59 -1.01
N ASN A 185 -29.07 8.24 0.01
CA ASN A 185 -29.63 8.34 1.34
C ASN A 185 -29.88 6.98 2.03
N ILE A 186 -28.95 6.03 1.87
CA ILE A 186 -29.01 4.77 2.61
C ILE A 186 -28.48 5.01 4.02
N GLU A 187 -29.33 4.83 5.02
CA GLU A 187 -28.93 4.99 6.44
C GLU A 187 -28.67 3.63 7.06
N PHE A 188 -27.46 3.44 7.59
CA PHE A 188 -27.12 2.22 8.33
C PHE A 188 -27.28 2.41 9.85
N GLU A 189 -27.73 1.35 10.51
CA GLU A 189 -27.86 1.30 11.96
C GLU A 189 -26.50 1.41 12.64
N LYS A 190 -26.39 2.27 13.66
CA LYS A 190 -25.18 2.39 14.48
C LYS A 190 -25.14 1.27 15.50
N LEU A 191 -24.03 0.57 15.55
CA LEU A 191 -23.69 -0.37 16.61
C LEU A 191 -22.60 0.27 17.50
N GLU A 192 -22.83 0.32 18.78
CA GLU A 192 -21.76 0.55 19.76
C GLU A 192 -21.18 -0.81 20.15
N LYS A 193 -19.89 -1.00 19.89
CA LYS A 193 -19.16 -2.17 20.39
C LYS A 193 -18.84 -2.03 21.86
N GLU A 194 -18.60 -3.15 22.54
CA GLU A 194 -18.25 -3.19 23.97
C GLU A 194 -16.99 -2.35 24.32
N ASP A 195 -16.12 -2.08 23.35
CA ASP A 195 -14.93 -1.23 23.50
C ASP A 195 -15.18 0.27 23.29
N GLY A 196 -16.45 0.68 23.13
CA GLY A 196 -16.85 2.06 22.85
C GLY A 196 -16.63 2.51 21.40
N THR A 197 -16.13 1.64 20.51
CA THR A 197 -15.99 1.96 19.09
C THR A 197 -17.35 1.91 18.40
N LYS A 198 -17.64 2.95 17.61
CA LYS A 198 -18.85 3.01 16.78
C LYS A 198 -18.62 2.22 15.49
N ALA A 199 -19.50 1.28 15.21
CA ALA A 199 -19.53 0.54 13.95
C ALA A 199 -20.88 0.78 13.28
N LEU A 200 -20.92 0.67 11.96
CA LEU A 200 -22.17 0.68 11.20
C LEU A 200 -22.50 -0.76 10.79
N LYS A 201 -23.75 -1.13 10.98
CA LYS A 201 -24.26 -2.44 10.58
C LYS A 201 -24.62 -2.38 9.09
N VAL A 202 -23.67 -2.75 8.25
CA VAL A 202 -23.93 -2.94 6.83
C VAL A 202 -24.83 -4.15 6.64
N ASP A 203 -25.92 -3.99 5.93
CA ASP A 203 -27.02 -4.96 5.81
C ASP A 203 -27.05 -5.73 4.48
N PHE A 204 -25.99 -5.62 3.68
CA PHE A 204 -25.79 -6.39 2.46
C PHE A 204 -24.55 -7.28 2.57
N LYS A 205 -24.53 -8.34 1.77
CA LYS A 205 -23.43 -9.29 1.66
C LYS A 205 -22.76 -9.12 0.31
N LEU A 206 -21.42 -9.13 0.30
CA LEU A 206 -20.63 -9.11 -0.92
C LEU A 206 -20.41 -10.53 -1.45
N GLY A 207 -20.39 -10.66 -2.76
CA GLY A 207 -20.14 -11.92 -3.44
C GLY A 207 -18.68 -12.37 -3.34
N LYS A 208 -18.43 -13.59 -3.80
CA LYS A 208 -17.09 -14.15 -3.88
C LYS A 208 -16.74 -14.45 -5.33
N THR A 209 -15.50 -14.16 -5.71
CA THR A 209 -14.92 -14.52 -7.00
C THR A 209 -13.98 -15.70 -6.81
N GLN A 210 -14.08 -16.69 -7.69
CA GLN A 210 -13.18 -17.85 -7.66
C GLN A 210 -11.76 -17.47 -8.06
N LYS A 211 -10.80 -18.14 -7.42
CA LYS A 211 -9.39 -17.95 -7.72
C LYS A 211 -9.03 -18.57 -9.06
N ASN A 212 -8.40 -17.79 -9.91
CA ASN A 212 -7.64 -18.24 -11.07
C ASN A 212 -6.45 -17.29 -11.29
N PHE A 213 -5.52 -17.62 -12.17
CA PHE A 213 -4.31 -16.85 -12.39
C PHE A 213 -4.59 -15.37 -12.74
N LEU A 214 -5.54 -15.11 -13.62
CA LEU A 214 -5.89 -13.76 -14.04
C LEU A 214 -6.59 -12.97 -12.92
N THR A 215 -7.46 -13.63 -12.13
CA THR A 215 -8.11 -12.99 -10.99
C THR A 215 -7.10 -12.62 -9.91
N VAL A 216 -6.08 -13.45 -9.65
CA VAL A 216 -5.01 -13.12 -8.68
C VAL A 216 -4.28 -11.83 -9.11
N ILE A 217 -3.88 -11.73 -10.37
CA ILE A 217 -3.18 -10.51 -10.88
C ILE A 217 -4.10 -9.30 -10.81
N LYS A 218 -5.37 -9.45 -11.23
CA LYS A 218 -6.35 -8.37 -11.20
C LYS A 218 -6.59 -7.89 -9.76
N GLU A 219 -6.85 -8.80 -8.84
CA GLU A 219 -7.13 -8.46 -7.43
C GLU A 219 -5.89 -7.83 -6.76
N ALA A 220 -4.68 -8.31 -7.05
CA ALA A 220 -3.45 -7.70 -6.54
C ALA A 220 -3.27 -6.27 -7.06
N PHE A 221 -3.57 -6.03 -8.34
CA PHE A 221 -3.51 -4.68 -8.90
C PHE A 221 -4.57 -3.76 -8.29
N LEU A 222 -5.81 -4.23 -8.16
CA LEU A 222 -6.90 -3.47 -7.54
C LEU A 222 -6.61 -3.19 -6.06
N ASP A 223 -6.04 -4.16 -5.33
CA ASP A 223 -5.65 -4.01 -3.93
C ASP A 223 -4.55 -2.97 -3.75
N MET A 224 -3.54 -2.96 -4.64
CA MET A 224 -2.51 -1.93 -4.65
C MET A 224 -3.10 -0.54 -4.92
N VAL A 225 -3.99 -0.40 -5.91
CA VAL A 225 -4.66 0.88 -6.22
C VAL A 225 -5.52 1.34 -5.04
N SER A 226 -6.27 0.43 -4.43
CA SER A 226 -7.07 0.69 -3.23
C SER A 226 -6.20 1.19 -2.06
N THR A 227 -5.07 0.50 -1.81
CA THR A 227 -4.12 0.89 -0.75
C THR A 227 -3.56 2.30 -0.97
N VAL A 228 -3.13 2.62 -2.19
CA VAL A 228 -2.66 3.98 -2.54
C VAL A 228 -3.78 5.01 -2.34
N GLN A 229 -5.01 4.72 -2.80
CA GLN A 229 -6.16 5.60 -2.61
C GLN A 229 -6.45 5.85 -1.12
N ILE A 230 -6.55 4.79 -0.32
CA ILE A 230 -6.83 4.88 1.12
C ILE A 230 -5.73 5.67 1.83
N THR A 231 -4.47 5.40 1.52
CA THR A 231 -3.32 6.14 2.10
C THR A 231 -3.40 7.63 1.76
N PHE A 232 -3.66 7.97 0.50
CA PHE A 232 -3.81 9.36 0.07
C PHE A 232 -4.98 10.06 0.76
N LEU A 233 -6.16 9.42 0.83
CA LEU A 233 -7.34 9.97 1.50
C LEU A 233 -7.11 10.11 3.01
N SER A 234 -6.41 9.18 3.64
CA SER A 234 -6.04 9.26 5.05
C SER A 234 -5.10 10.44 5.31
N PHE A 235 -4.12 10.64 4.43
CA PHE A 235 -3.21 11.79 4.51
C PHE A 235 -3.95 13.12 4.35
N LEU A 236 -4.87 13.23 3.39
CA LEU A 236 -5.75 14.39 3.25
C LEU A 236 -6.63 14.60 4.49
N GLY A 237 -7.16 13.51 5.05
CA GLY A 237 -7.95 13.55 6.27
C GLY A 237 -7.18 14.09 7.48
N MET A 238 -5.88 13.78 7.58
CA MET A 238 -4.99 14.34 8.60
C MET A 238 -4.74 15.85 8.40
N ILE A 239 -4.46 16.28 7.16
CA ILE A 239 -4.26 17.70 6.85
C ILE A 239 -5.52 18.52 7.15
N THR A 240 -6.70 17.97 6.85
CA THR A 240 -8.00 18.61 7.10
C THR A 240 -8.49 18.50 8.54
N GLY A 241 -7.73 17.84 9.43
CA GLY A 241 -8.08 17.65 10.84
C GLY A 241 -9.17 16.60 11.09
N LYS A 242 -9.54 15.82 10.06
CA LYS A 242 -10.53 14.75 10.17
C LYS A 242 -9.99 13.54 10.95
N PHE A 243 -8.69 13.26 10.83
CA PHE A 243 -7.98 12.20 11.53
C PHE A 243 -6.93 12.78 12.47
N SER A 244 -6.76 12.12 13.62
CA SER A 244 -5.72 12.51 14.58
C SER A 244 -4.34 12.04 14.11
N LEU A 245 -3.31 12.90 14.26
CA LEU A 245 -1.92 12.49 14.05
C LEU A 245 -1.48 11.36 15.00
N LYS A 246 -2.19 11.16 16.11
CA LYS A 246 -1.94 10.05 17.05
C LYS A 246 -2.31 8.68 16.47
N GLU A 247 -3.11 8.66 15.41
CA GLU A 247 -3.49 7.43 14.69
C GLU A 247 -2.39 7.00 13.70
N LEU A 248 -1.40 7.87 13.43
CA LEU A 248 -0.22 7.52 12.66
C LEU A 248 0.63 6.51 13.43
N THR A 249 0.62 5.31 12.92
CA THR A 249 1.47 4.25 13.44
C THR A 249 2.87 4.39 12.85
N GLY A 250 3.80 5.01 13.59
CA GLY A 250 5.21 5.07 13.18
C GLY A 250 5.87 3.68 13.15
N PRO A 251 7.15 3.58 12.73
CA PRO A 251 7.87 2.29 12.64
C PRO A 251 7.78 1.43 13.91
N VAL A 252 7.83 2.06 15.08
CA VAL A 252 7.70 1.38 16.38
C VAL A 252 6.28 0.84 16.57
N GLY A 253 5.27 1.59 16.16
CA GLY A 253 3.87 1.16 16.22
C GLY A 253 3.57 0.03 15.21
N MET A 254 4.18 0.04 14.04
CA MET A 254 4.08 -1.06 13.07
C MET A 254 4.66 -2.36 13.66
N VAL A 255 5.81 -2.29 14.32
CA VAL A 255 6.38 -3.45 15.03
C VAL A 255 5.45 -3.94 16.15
N SER A 256 4.79 -3.03 16.85
CA SER A 256 3.78 -3.37 17.88
C SER A 256 2.54 -4.04 17.27
N MET A 257 2.06 -3.57 16.12
CA MET A 257 0.95 -4.20 15.39
C MET A 257 1.31 -5.60 14.88
N ILE A 258 2.52 -5.78 14.35
CA ILE A 258 3.04 -7.11 13.99
C ILE A 258 3.05 -8.03 15.22
N GLY A 259 3.50 -7.53 16.38
CA GLY A 259 3.52 -8.28 17.63
C GLY A 259 2.13 -8.70 18.13
N SER A 260 1.14 -7.82 18.04
CA SER A 260 -0.25 -8.12 18.45
C SER A 260 -0.97 -9.05 17.46
N ALA A 261 -0.66 -8.93 16.17
CA ALA A 261 -1.21 -9.81 15.13
C ALA A 261 -0.66 -11.23 15.23
N THR A 262 0.62 -11.40 15.61
CA THR A 262 1.23 -12.73 15.81
C THR A 262 0.69 -13.48 17.02
N SER A 263 0.13 -12.80 18.00
CA SER A 263 -0.55 -13.46 19.13
C SER A 263 -1.85 -14.16 18.71
N LYS A 264 -2.41 -13.81 17.54
CA LYS A 264 -3.68 -14.34 16.99
C LYS A 264 -3.54 -15.34 15.84
N GLY A 265 -2.33 -15.69 15.42
CA GLY A 265 -2.07 -16.64 14.33
C GLY A 265 -0.87 -16.26 13.47
N LEU A 266 0.22 -17.03 13.55
CA LEU A 266 1.55 -16.63 13.07
C LEU A 266 1.65 -16.36 11.55
N GLU A 267 0.91 -17.08 10.72
CA GLU A 267 1.11 -17.04 9.26
C GLU A 267 0.32 -15.93 8.56
N VAL A 268 -0.93 -15.72 8.96
CA VAL A 268 -1.82 -14.74 8.31
C VAL A 268 -1.45 -13.30 8.71
N SER A 269 -0.87 -13.14 9.89
CA SER A 269 -0.61 -11.83 10.47
C SER A 269 0.67 -11.16 9.97
N LEU A 270 1.71 -11.93 9.66
CA LEU A 270 2.97 -11.41 9.14
C LEU A 270 2.79 -10.81 7.74
N LEU A 271 2.06 -11.52 6.91
CA LEU A 271 1.75 -11.11 5.54
C LEU A 271 0.77 -9.92 5.49
N ALA A 272 -0.20 -9.87 6.41
CA ALA A 272 -1.09 -8.72 6.55
C ALA A 272 -0.34 -7.47 7.04
N ALA A 273 0.65 -7.65 7.93
CA ALA A 273 1.49 -6.55 8.40
C ALA A 273 2.40 -6.01 7.29
N ILE A 274 2.98 -6.88 6.46
CA ILE A 274 3.77 -6.50 5.28
C ILE A 274 2.90 -5.68 4.31
N ASN A 275 1.68 -6.13 4.05
CA ASN A 275 0.75 -5.43 3.16
C ASN A 275 0.30 -4.05 3.70
N ASN A 276 0.38 -3.83 5.00
CA ASN A 276 0.08 -2.53 5.63
C ASN A 276 1.32 -1.62 5.75
N MET A 277 2.54 -2.14 5.54
CA MET A 277 3.79 -1.36 5.53
C MET A 277 4.13 -0.82 4.13
N LEU A 278 3.55 -1.38 3.08
CA LEU A 278 3.70 -0.98 1.68
C LEU A 278 2.64 0.02 1.29
#